data_5fbef9027aaa9d57b4b41c880c4ca48d
#
_entry.id   5fbef9027aaa9d57b4b41c880c4ca48d
#
_cell.length_a   1.000
_cell.length_b   1.000
_cell.length_c   1.000
_cell.angle_alpha   90.00
_cell.angle_beta   90.00
_cell.angle_gamma   90.00
#
_symmetry.space_group_name_H-M   'P 1'
#
loop_
_entity.id
_entity.type
_entity.pdbx_description
1 polymer ?
#
loop_
_entity_poly.entity_id
_entity_poly.type
_entity_poly.pdbx_seq_one_letter_code
_entity_poly.pdbx_strand_id
1 'polypeptide(L)'
;MMITGGNVNDTTMMTAVLEDIRVPRTGKGRPRTRPDRVLADKGYPSKANRAWLRTRGIAATIPERDDQIAHRRKKPGRPIDFGDQQQERYKGRNVVERCFNKLKQWRGIAMRSDKTARNYRAAICLAATLIWIKTDLINTA
;
A
#
# COMPACT_ATOMS: atom_id res chain seq x y z
N MET A 1 -8.14 7.41 -2.18
CA MET A 1 -8.51 6.09 -1.62
C MET A 1 -9.59 5.47 -2.49
N MET A 2 -9.38 4.22 -2.91
CA MET A 2 -10.31 3.47 -3.78
C MET A 2 -11.03 2.40 -2.97
N ILE A 3 -12.31 2.22 -3.23
CA ILE A 3 -13.16 1.16 -2.66
C ILE A 3 -13.59 0.26 -3.80
N THR A 4 -13.37 -1.04 -3.66
CA THR A 4 -13.74 -2.06 -4.65
C THR A 4 -14.65 -3.11 -4.01
N GLY A 5 -15.37 -3.85 -4.84
CA GLY A 5 -16.09 -5.03 -4.36
C GLY A 5 -15.14 -6.07 -3.77
N GLY A 6 -15.61 -6.83 -2.78
CA GLY A 6 -14.78 -7.81 -2.06
C GLY A 6 -14.27 -8.98 -2.90
N ASN A 7 -14.77 -9.14 -4.13
CA ASN A 7 -14.35 -10.13 -5.10
C ASN A 7 -13.26 -9.65 -6.07
N VAL A 8 -12.89 -8.35 -6.02
CA VAL A 8 -11.84 -7.79 -6.87
C VAL A 8 -10.49 -8.14 -6.29
N ASN A 9 -9.60 -8.67 -7.13
CA ASN A 9 -8.24 -8.99 -6.72
C ASN A 9 -7.42 -7.70 -6.53
N ASP A 10 -6.92 -7.47 -5.33
CA ASP A 10 -6.16 -6.27 -4.96
C ASP A 10 -4.92 -6.04 -5.84
N THR A 11 -4.31 -7.12 -6.35
CA THR A 11 -3.13 -7.03 -7.24
C THR A 11 -3.43 -6.23 -8.51
N THR A 12 -4.65 -6.33 -9.05
CA THR A 12 -5.05 -5.63 -10.27
C THR A 12 -5.28 -4.14 -10.02
N MET A 13 -5.54 -3.74 -8.79
CA MET A 13 -5.83 -2.35 -8.42
C MET A 13 -4.57 -1.53 -8.09
N MET A 14 -3.39 -2.17 -8.03
CA MET A 14 -2.17 -1.48 -7.63
C MET A 14 -1.86 -0.26 -8.51
N THR A 15 -1.95 -0.42 -9.81
CA THR A 15 -1.66 0.67 -10.76
C THR A 15 -2.62 1.84 -10.60
N ALA A 16 -3.92 1.55 -10.53
CA ALA A 16 -4.96 2.57 -10.34
C ALA A 16 -4.79 3.34 -9.03
N VAL A 17 -4.48 2.63 -7.94
CA VAL A 17 -4.22 3.26 -6.63
C VAL A 17 -3.01 4.17 -6.68
N LEU A 18 -1.93 3.76 -7.35
CA LEU A 18 -0.71 4.56 -7.46
C LEU A 18 -0.90 5.77 -8.39
N GLU A 19 -1.74 5.66 -9.42
CA GLU A 19 -2.09 6.76 -10.30
C GLU A 19 -2.99 7.82 -9.65
N ASP A 20 -3.76 7.44 -8.63
CA ASP A 20 -4.61 8.34 -7.83
C ASP A 20 -3.80 9.19 -6.82
N ILE A 21 -2.51 8.94 -6.66
CA ILE A 21 -1.68 9.68 -5.69
C ILE A 21 -1.60 11.16 -6.08
N ARG A 22 -2.03 12.03 -5.16
CA ARG A 22 -1.92 13.48 -5.25
C ARG A 22 -1.60 14.03 -3.86
N VAL A 23 -0.32 14.32 -3.61
CA VAL A 23 0.15 14.86 -2.33
C VAL A 23 0.47 16.34 -2.54
N PRO A 24 -0.31 17.25 -1.95
CA PRO A 24 -0.01 18.68 -1.98
C PRO A 24 1.39 18.96 -1.41
N ARG A 25 2.06 19.97 -1.94
CA ARG A 25 3.29 20.49 -1.35
C ARG A 25 2.95 21.64 -0.41
N THR A 26 3.73 21.83 0.61
CA THR A 26 3.60 22.97 1.54
C THR A 26 4.03 24.30 0.90
N GLY A 27 4.79 24.25 -0.22
CA GLY A 27 5.24 25.41 -1.00
C GLY A 27 4.70 25.45 -2.42
N LYS A 28 5.16 26.41 -3.22
CA LYS A 28 4.81 26.53 -4.64
C LYS A 28 5.24 25.28 -5.41
N GLY A 29 4.41 24.78 -6.30
CA GLY A 29 4.72 23.67 -7.20
C GLY A 29 3.58 22.67 -7.38
N ARG A 30 3.74 21.78 -8.34
CA ARG A 30 2.74 20.72 -8.62
C ARG A 30 2.70 19.69 -7.49
N PRO A 31 1.54 19.11 -7.19
CA PRO A 31 1.42 18.00 -6.24
C PRO A 31 2.35 16.84 -6.62
N ARG A 32 2.86 16.14 -5.62
CA ARG A 32 3.61 14.92 -5.85
C ARG A 32 2.65 13.80 -6.25
N THR A 33 2.90 13.16 -7.38
CA THR A 33 2.06 12.10 -7.94
C THR A 33 2.73 10.73 -7.98
N ARG A 34 4.03 10.68 -7.62
CA ARG A 34 4.82 9.46 -7.72
C ARG A 34 5.55 9.20 -6.39
N PRO A 35 5.37 8.02 -5.78
CA PRO A 35 6.18 7.60 -4.64
C PRO A 35 7.61 7.22 -5.10
N ASP A 36 8.57 7.29 -4.21
CA ASP A 36 9.93 6.82 -4.50
C ASP A 36 9.99 5.28 -4.50
N ARG A 37 9.17 4.67 -3.64
CA ARG A 37 9.15 3.23 -3.43
C ARG A 37 7.75 2.72 -3.06
N VAL A 38 7.45 1.51 -3.52
CA VAL A 38 6.28 0.75 -3.12
C VAL A 38 6.71 -0.46 -2.30
N LEU A 39 6.12 -0.59 -1.12
CA LEU A 39 6.20 -1.80 -0.30
C LEU A 39 4.86 -2.51 -0.38
N ALA A 40 4.86 -3.74 -0.85
CA ALA A 40 3.64 -4.55 -0.93
C ALA A 40 3.93 -5.99 -0.48
N ASP A 41 2.88 -6.74 -0.19
CA ASP A 41 3.00 -8.11 0.29
C ASP A 41 3.25 -9.13 -0.85
N LYS A 42 3.36 -10.41 -0.45
CA LYS A 42 3.56 -11.54 -1.36
C LYS A 42 2.38 -11.76 -2.34
N GLY A 43 1.29 -11.02 -2.23
CA GLY A 43 0.16 -11.05 -3.16
C GLY A 43 0.39 -10.23 -4.43
N TYR A 44 1.34 -9.28 -4.41
CA TYR A 44 1.54 -8.30 -5.50
C TYR A 44 2.69 -8.56 -6.49
N PRO A 45 3.48 -9.65 -6.45
CA PRO A 45 4.68 -9.81 -7.28
C PRO A 45 4.36 -10.24 -8.72
N SER A 46 3.39 -9.61 -9.39
CA SER A 46 3.12 -9.88 -10.78
C SER A 46 4.19 -9.27 -11.70
N LYS A 47 4.46 -9.95 -12.82
CA LYS A 47 5.39 -9.42 -13.86
C LYS A 47 4.92 -8.07 -14.39
N ALA A 48 3.62 -7.92 -14.59
CA ALA A 48 3.02 -6.67 -15.07
C ALA A 48 3.24 -5.52 -14.07
N ASN A 49 2.95 -5.74 -12.77
CA ASN A 49 3.16 -4.74 -11.73
C ASN A 49 4.61 -4.31 -11.63
N ARG A 50 5.57 -5.26 -11.66
CA ARG A 50 7.00 -4.93 -11.63
C ARG A 50 7.45 -4.17 -12.87
N ALA A 51 6.95 -4.50 -14.07
CA ALA A 51 7.23 -3.79 -15.30
C ALA A 51 6.70 -2.35 -15.23
N TRP A 52 5.46 -2.18 -14.79
CA TRP A 52 4.84 -0.87 -14.64
C TRP A 52 5.60 0.03 -13.65
N LEU A 53 5.98 -0.50 -12.48
CA LEU A 53 6.78 0.24 -11.50
C LEU A 53 8.13 0.68 -12.09
N ARG A 54 8.77 -0.21 -12.86
CA ARG A 54 10.06 0.09 -13.51
C ARG A 54 9.92 1.21 -14.55
N THR A 55 8.90 1.16 -15.40
CA THR A 55 8.68 2.21 -16.42
C THR A 55 8.40 3.58 -15.80
N ARG A 56 7.83 3.61 -14.58
CA ARG A 56 7.59 4.83 -13.82
C ARG A 56 8.77 5.25 -12.93
N GLY A 57 9.87 4.51 -12.91
CA GLY A 57 11.02 4.78 -12.06
C GLY A 57 10.70 4.66 -10.56
N ILE A 58 9.76 3.77 -10.19
CA ILE A 58 9.36 3.54 -8.82
C ILE A 58 10.08 2.29 -8.30
N ALA A 59 10.82 2.42 -7.21
CA ALA A 59 11.47 1.27 -6.58
C ALA A 59 10.42 0.35 -5.95
N ALA A 60 10.61 -0.97 -6.08
CA ALA A 60 9.71 -1.98 -5.52
C ALA A 60 10.41 -2.81 -4.45
N THR A 61 9.78 -2.93 -3.28
CA THR A 61 10.12 -3.89 -2.24
C THR A 61 8.92 -4.81 -2.04
N ILE A 62 8.86 -5.83 -2.89
CA ILE A 62 7.76 -6.81 -2.93
C ILE A 62 8.40 -8.19 -2.86
N PRO A 63 8.28 -8.93 -1.76
CA PRO A 63 8.85 -10.27 -1.65
C PRO A 63 8.16 -11.20 -2.63
N GLU A 64 8.91 -12.19 -3.12
CA GLU A 64 8.35 -13.24 -3.95
C GLU A 64 7.74 -14.34 -3.09
N ARG A 65 6.81 -15.06 -3.67
CA ARG A 65 6.24 -16.26 -3.07
C ARG A 65 7.24 -17.41 -3.20
N ASP A 66 7.16 -18.38 -2.30
CA ASP A 66 8.12 -19.48 -2.23
C ASP A 66 8.10 -20.34 -3.50
N ASP A 67 6.91 -20.51 -4.13
CA ASP A 67 6.76 -21.18 -5.42
C ASP A 67 7.49 -20.43 -6.56
N GLN A 68 7.43 -19.09 -6.55
CA GLN A 68 8.14 -18.26 -7.54
C GLN A 68 9.66 -18.31 -7.35
N ILE A 69 10.11 -18.30 -6.10
CA ILE A 69 11.53 -18.47 -5.75
C ILE A 69 12.04 -19.83 -6.24
N ALA A 70 11.28 -20.91 -5.94
CA ALA A 70 11.62 -22.25 -6.36
C ALA A 70 11.67 -22.40 -7.89
N HIS A 71 10.69 -21.83 -8.59
CA HIS A 71 10.66 -21.83 -10.06
C HIS A 71 11.84 -21.06 -10.66
N ARG A 72 12.19 -19.92 -10.07
CA ARG A 72 13.31 -19.12 -10.57
C ARG A 72 14.68 -19.77 -10.31
N ARG A 73 14.86 -20.46 -9.19
CA ARG A 73 16.10 -21.21 -8.90
C ARG A 73 16.40 -22.28 -9.94
N LYS A 74 15.38 -22.77 -10.65
CA LYS A 74 15.54 -23.76 -11.74
C LYS A 74 15.97 -23.12 -13.06
N LYS A 75 15.96 -21.77 -13.18
CA LYS A 75 16.33 -21.07 -14.40
C LYS A 75 17.78 -20.56 -14.30
N PRO A 76 18.53 -20.55 -15.40
CA PRO A 76 19.83 -19.90 -15.43
C PRO A 76 19.66 -18.39 -15.23
N GLY A 77 20.65 -17.78 -14.57
CA GLY A 77 20.68 -16.33 -14.32
C GLY A 77 21.01 -16.00 -12.86
N ARG A 78 21.24 -14.71 -12.61
CA ARG A 78 21.57 -14.24 -11.26
C ARG A 78 20.32 -14.37 -10.35
N PRO A 79 20.46 -15.02 -9.17
CA PRO A 79 19.39 -15.04 -8.18
C PRO A 79 18.99 -13.62 -7.80
N ILE A 80 17.68 -13.34 -7.71
CA ILE A 80 17.21 -12.09 -7.11
C ILE A 80 17.25 -12.33 -5.61
N ASP A 81 18.21 -11.72 -4.95
CA ASP A 81 18.27 -11.71 -3.51
C ASP A 81 17.39 -10.58 -2.97
N PHE A 82 16.57 -10.90 -1.98
CA PHE A 82 15.76 -9.89 -1.30
C PHE A 82 16.61 -9.05 -0.34
N GLY A 83 17.80 -9.52 0.02
CA GLY A 83 18.84 -8.84 0.80
C GLY A 83 18.36 -8.21 2.12
N ASP A 84 19.28 -8.01 3.04
CA ASP A 84 18.99 -7.49 4.39
C ASP A 84 18.35 -6.09 4.37
N GLN A 85 18.83 -5.22 3.48
CA GLN A 85 18.26 -3.88 3.35
C GLN A 85 16.80 -3.89 2.89
N GLN A 86 16.43 -4.79 1.99
CA GLN A 86 15.05 -4.91 1.54
C GLN A 86 14.17 -5.54 2.63
N GLN A 87 14.72 -6.48 3.37
CA GLN A 87 14.06 -7.12 4.49
C GLN A 87 13.78 -6.11 5.60
N GLU A 88 14.73 -5.26 5.93
CA GLU A 88 14.54 -4.19 6.92
C GLU A 88 13.49 -3.18 6.46
N ARG A 89 13.54 -2.74 5.22
CA ARG A 89 12.50 -1.88 4.65
C ARG A 89 11.12 -2.53 4.66
N TYR A 90 11.06 -3.84 4.41
CA TYR A 90 9.80 -4.58 4.41
C TYR A 90 9.16 -4.65 5.80
N LYS A 91 9.96 -4.69 6.87
CA LYS A 91 9.43 -4.60 8.25
C LYS A 91 8.62 -3.31 8.46
N GLY A 92 8.98 -2.21 7.80
CA GLY A 92 8.23 -0.96 7.82
C GLY A 92 6.78 -1.08 7.32
N ARG A 93 6.43 -2.13 6.55
CA ARG A 93 5.07 -2.43 6.11
C ARG A 93 4.08 -2.62 7.27
N ASN A 94 4.57 -3.02 8.43
CA ASN A 94 3.75 -3.20 9.63
C ASN A 94 2.99 -1.92 10.05
N VAL A 95 3.45 -0.74 9.61
CA VAL A 95 2.72 0.52 9.81
C VAL A 95 1.33 0.47 9.17
N VAL A 96 1.21 -0.14 7.99
CA VAL A 96 -0.06 -0.27 7.27
C VAL A 96 -1.02 -1.19 8.03
N GLU A 97 -0.52 -2.32 8.53
CA GLU A 97 -1.33 -3.25 9.33
C GLU A 97 -1.83 -2.60 10.63
N ARG A 98 -0.97 -1.85 11.30
CA ARG A 98 -1.35 -1.07 12.49
C ARG A 98 -2.40 0.00 12.16
N CYS A 99 -2.29 0.66 11.01
CA CYS A 99 -3.30 1.61 10.55
C CYS A 99 -4.66 0.93 10.33
N PHE A 100 -4.69 -0.21 9.64
CA PHE A 100 -5.92 -0.97 9.46
C PHE A 100 -6.52 -1.45 10.80
N ASN A 101 -5.69 -1.88 11.73
CA ASN A 101 -6.15 -2.27 13.06
C ASN A 101 -6.79 -1.10 13.81
N LYS A 102 -6.21 0.09 13.75
CA LYS A 102 -6.80 1.31 14.32
C LYS A 102 -8.14 1.65 13.66
N LEU A 103 -8.24 1.56 12.33
CA LEU A 103 -9.50 1.80 11.62
C LEU A 103 -10.57 0.77 11.98
N LYS A 104 -10.21 -0.50 12.16
CA LYS A 104 -11.13 -1.57 12.56
C LYS A 104 -11.66 -1.44 13.99
N GLN A 105 -11.07 -0.61 14.84
CA GLN A 105 -11.65 -0.27 16.14
C GLN A 105 -12.98 0.47 16.02
N TRP A 106 -13.23 1.10 14.88
CA TRP A 106 -14.52 1.70 14.56
C TRP A 106 -15.49 0.63 14.05
N ARG A 107 -16.44 0.24 14.91
CA ARG A 107 -17.35 -0.88 14.63
C ARG A 107 -18.03 -0.79 13.26
N GLY A 108 -18.52 0.40 12.87
CA GLY A 108 -19.15 0.61 11.55
C GLY A 108 -18.23 0.28 10.38
N ILE A 109 -16.93 0.61 10.49
CA ILE A 109 -15.91 0.31 9.48
C ILE A 109 -15.60 -1.19 9.49
N ALA A 110 -15.38 -1.78 10.65
CA ALA A 110 -15.06 -3.20 10.80
C ALA A 110 -16.17 -4.11 10.25
N MET A 111 -17.41 -3.77 10.55
CA MET A 111 -18.61 -4.54 10.15
C MET A 111 -19.09 -4.19 8.73
N ARG A 112 -18.49 -3.20 8.06
CA ARG A 112 -18.92 -2.71 6.75
C ARG A 112 -20.43 -2.42 6.70
N SER A 113 -20.93 -1.73 7.73
CA SER A 113 -22.36 -1.45 7.89
C SER A 113 -22.90 -0.47 6.84
N ASP A 114 -22.04 0.34 6.23
CA ASP A 114 -22.44 1.23 5.16
C ASP A 114 -22.73 0.47 3.86
N LYS A 115 -23.91 0.67 3.33
CA LYS A 115 -24.41 -0.02 2.12
C LYS A 115 -23.83 0.56 0.82
N THR A 116 -23.30 1.78 0.85
CA THR A 116 -22.74 2.44 -0.33
C THR A 116 -21.25 2.68 -0.18
N ALA A 117 -20.50 2.51 -1.27
CA ALA A 117 -19.06 2.79 -1.30
C ALA A 117 -18.75 4.24 -0.91
N ARG A 118 -19.62 5.18 -1.25
CA ARG A 118 -19.50 6.60 -0.90
C ARG A 118 -19.50 6.81 0.61
N ASN A 119 -20.51 6.27 1.30
CA ASN A 119 -20.65 6.42 2.75
C ASN A 119 -19.54 5.70 3.49
N TYR A 120 -19.20 4.49 3.08
CA TYR A 120 -18.08 3.73 3.64
C TYR A 120 -16.76 4.47 3.51
N ARG A 121 -16.50 5.08 2.34
CA ARG A 121 -15.33 5.93 2.13
C ARG A 121 -15.33 7.15 3.05
N ALA A 122 -16.47 7.81 3.21
CA ALA A 122 -16.60 8.97 4.09
C ALA A 122 -16.30 8.59 5.55
N ALA A 123 -16.82 7.47 6.03
CA ALA A 123 -16.55 6.95 7.37
C ALA A 123 -15.07 6.67 7.60
N ILE A 124 -14.40 6.04 6.64
CA ILE A 124 -12.94 5.80 6.72
C ILE A 124 -12.17 7.12 6.73
N CYS A 125 -12.51 8.08 5.88
CA CYS A 125 -11.83 9.39 5.86
C CYS A 125 -11.99 10.12 7.20
N LEU A 126 -13.18 10.13 7.77
CA LEU A 126 -13.42 10.74 9.08
C LEU A 126 -12.61 10.05 10.19
N ALA A 127 -12.66 8.72 10.27
CA ALA A 127 -11.91 7.96 11.25
C ALA A 127 -10.39 8.19 11.11
N ALA A 128 -9.88 8.20 9.87
CA ALA A 128 -8.48 8.48 9.60
C ALA A 128 -8.07 9.89 10.07
N THR A 129 -8.90 10.89 9.80
CA THR A 129 -8.66 12.28 10.25
C THR A 129 -8.58 12.35 11.77
N LEU A 130 -9.51 11.71 12.49
CA LEU A 130 -9.51 11.67 13.95
C LEU A 130 -8.27 10.94 14.52
N ILE A 131 -7.83 9.87 13.86
CA ILE A 131 -6.59 9.16 14.24
C ILE A 131 -5.38 10.09 14.08
N TRP A 132 -5.31 10.85 12.99
CA TRP A 132 -4.23 11.80 12.74
C TRP A 132 -4.20 12.90 13.81
N ILE A 133 -5.32 13.57 14.03
CA ILE A 133 -5.44 14.63 15.04
C ILE A 133 -5.01 14.11 16.42
N LYS A 134 -5.48 12.94 16.83
CA LYS A 134 -5.10 12.33 18.10
C LYS A 134 -3.60 12.05 18.19
N THR A 135 -3.00 11.58 17.10
CA THR A 135 -1.57 11.26 17.08
C THR A 135 -0.73 12.53 17.19
N ASP A 136 -1.09 13.59 16.49
CA ASP A 136 -0.37 14.87 16.53
C ASP A 136 -0.48 15.53 17.90
N LEU A 137 -1.67 15.52 18.52
CA LEU A 137 -1.86 16.08 19.87
C LEU A 137 -1.06 15.34 20.95
N ILE A 138 -0.84 14.03 20.80
CA ILE A 138 -0.04 13.24 21.75
C ILE A 138 1.46 13.48 21.56
N ASN A 139 1.90 13.75 20.32
CA ASN A 139 3.32 13.96 20.02
C ASN A 139 3.76 15.41 20.27
N THR A 140 2.83 16.33 20.52
CA THR A 140 3.10 17.75 20.83
C THR A 140 3.00 18.08 22.32
N ALA A 141 2.65 17.13 23.15
CA ALA A 141 2.61 17.24 24.60
C ALA A 141 3.79 16.51 25.24
#